data_a52defa1132d060864e753a994d30698
#
_entry.id   a52defa1132d060864e753a994d30698
#
_cell.length_a   1.000
_cell.length_b   1.000
_cell.length_c   1.000
_cell.angle_alpha   90.00
_cell.angle_beta   90.00
_cell.angle_gamma   90.00
#
_symmetry.space_group_name_H-M   'P 1'
#
loop_
_entity.id
_entity.type
_entity.pdbx_description
1 polymer ?
#
loop_
_entity_poly.entity_id
_entity_poly.type
_entity_poly.pdbx_seq_one_letter_code
_entity_poly.pdbx_strand_id
1 'polypeptide(L)'
;AGWAVPMPTDIALAIGALALLGSRIDTSLKIFLLTLAIADDLFSIIILGLFYSSGLSPIKIFSTVGVVAIALLMPEIKRLPTKRLITILHPWTAFLIIPIFALTNIGVTIEWSSLAQTLSAPVAGGIVIGRVIGKIVGITLFAWIAVKIGLARKPDSLSFAEIAGAGALAGMGLTVSLFLAELAITDQAVIADIKIGLVVAALVSAILGILLLRKFSTAQD
;
A
#
# COMPACT_ATOMS: atom_id res chain seq x y z
N ALA A 1 1.07 13.06 -15.11
CA ALA A 1 0.30 11.80 -15.11
C ALA A 1 0.59 10.94 -13.89
N GLY A 2 1.76 10.68 -13.39
CA GLY A 2 2.12 9.69 -12.36
C GLY A 2 1.73 9.95 -10.88
N TRP A 3 0.84 10.88 -10.55
CA TRP A 3 0.49 11.24 -9.17
C TRP A 3 -0.16 10.10 -8.37
N ALA A 4 -0.80 9.14 -9.03
CA ALA A 4 -1.44 8.00 -8.37
C ALA A 4 -0.44 6.86 -8.04
N VAL A 5 0.74 6.86 -8.65
CA VAL A 5 1.77 5.82 -8.43
C VAL A 5 2.15 5.63 -6.94
N PRO A 6 2.30 6.68 -6.12
CA PRO A 6 2.60 6.51 -4.69
C PRO A 6 1.41 6.11 -3.81
N MET A 7 0.18 6.01 -4.34
CA MET A 7 -1.01 5.71 -3.52
C MET A 7 -1.05 4.29 -2.95
N PRO A 8 -0.92 3.21 -3.74
CA PRO A 8 -1.20 1.87 -3.25
C PRO A 8 -0.27 1.41 -2.14
N THR A 9 -0.81 0.61 -1.25
CA THR A 9 -0.08 -0.07 -0.16
C THR A 9 0.00 -1.55 -0.46
N ASP A 10 1.16 -2.16 -0.31
CA ASP A 10 1.31 -3.61 -0.44
C ASP A 10 1.00 -4.30 0.90
N ILE A 11 -0.18 -4.90 0.99
CA ILE A 11 -0.67 -5.54 2.20
C ILE A 11 0.30 -6.61 2.69
N ALA A 12 0.83 -7.44 1.79
CA ALA A 12 1.68 -8.56 2.16
C ALA A 12 3.01 -8.08 2.75
N LEU A 13 3.62 -7.04 2.14
CA LEU A 13 4.86 -6.44 2.65
C LEU A 13 4.63 -5.75 4.00
N ALA A 14 3.54 -4.98 4.13
CA ALA A 14 3.23 -4.26 5.35
C ALA A 14 2.94 -5.20 6.53
N ILE A 15 2.14 -6.26 6.30
CA ILE A 15 1.86 -7.28 7.33
C ILE A 15 3.10 -8.11 7.62
N GLY A 16 3.92 -8.44 6.60
CA GLY A 16 5.20 -9.11 6.80
C GLY A 16 6.13 -8.32 7.71
N ALA A 17 6.23 -7.01 7.52
CA ALA A 17 6.99 -6.12 8.40
C ALA A 17 6.43 -6.07 9.83
N LEU A 18 5.08 -6.06 9.99
CA LEU A 18 4.45 -6.18 11.30
C LEU A 18 4.75 -7.51 11.98
N ALA A 19 4.81 -8.60 11.22
CA ALA A 19 5.13 -9.92 11.76
C ALA A 19 6.53 -9.98 12.39
N LEU A 20 7.49 -9.19 11.87
CA LEU A 20 8.84 -9.07 12.47
C LEU A 20 8.84 -8.41 13.86
N LEU A 21 7.79 -7.69 14.22
CA LEU A 21 7.61 -7.07 15.52
C LEU A 21 6.94 -8.01 16.55
N GLY A 22 6.43 -9.14 16.07
CA GLY A 22 5.88 -10.22 16.91
C GLY A 22 4.64 -9.82 17.71
N SER A 23 4.60 -10.25 18.99
CA SER A 23 3.47 -10.05 19.90
C SER A 23 3.33 -8.62 20.45
N ARG A 24 4.30 -7.76 20.21
CA ARG A 24 4.29 -6.36 20.69
C ARG A 24 3.23 -5.48 20.05
N ILE A 25 2.67 -5.92 18.93
CA ILE A 25 1.73 -5.12 18.14
C ILE A 25 0.30 -5.47 18.50
N ASP A 26 -0.45 -4.45 18.92
CA ASP A 26 -1.88 -4.55 19.19
C ASP A 26 -2.65 -5.05 17.95
N THR A 27 -3.63 -5.91 18.19
CA THR A 27 -4.49 -6.46 17.14
C THR A 27 -5.27 -5.35 16.42
N SER A 28 -5.65 -4.29 17.11
CA SER A 28 -6.35 -3.14 16.53
C SER A 28 -5.48 -2.42 15.48
N LEU A 29 -4.16 -2.33 15.70
CA LEU A 29 -3.23 -1.75 14.72
C LEU A 29 -3.12 -2.61 13.46
N LYS A 30 -3.08 -3.94 13.62
CA LYS A 30 -3.07 -4.89 12.50
C LYS A 30 -4.35 -4.75 11.65
N ILE A 31 -5.51 -4.66 12.32
CA ILE A 31 -6.80 -4.46 11.65
C ILE A 31 -6.83 -3.11 10.96
N PHE A 32 -6.35 -2.04 11.61
CA PHE A 32 -6.28 -0.72 11.02
C PHE A 32 -5.44 -0.72 9.72
N LEU A 33 -4.22 -1.27 9.77
CA LEU A 33 -3.33 -1.31 8.61
C LEU A 33 -3.92 -2.18 7.48
N LEU A 34 -4.53 -3.31 7.82
CA LEU A 34 -5.19 -4.18 6.84
C LEU A 34 -6.37 -3.47 6.16
N THR A 35 -7.22 -2.81 6.93
CA THR A 35 -8.38 -2.07 6.40
C THR A 35 -7.93 -0.90 5.53
N LEU A 36 -6.89 -0.17 5.96
CA LEU A 36 -6.30 0.92 5.21
C LEU A 36 -5.78 0.44 3.84
N ALA A 37 -5.03 -0.67 3.84
CA ALA A 37 -4.46 -1.21 2.62
C ALA A 37 -5.54 -1.72 1.64
N ILE A 38 -6.60 -2.36 2.14
CA ILE A 38 -7.75 -2.75 1.31
C ILE A 38 -8.44 -1.52 0.71
N ALA A 39 -8.61 -0.46 1.49
CA ALA A 39 -9.19 0.80 1.02
C ALA A 39 -8.29 1.46 -0.05
N ASP A 40 -6.99 1.53 0.18
CA ASP A 40 -6.02 2.08 -0.77
C ASP A 40 -6.04 1.32 -2.11
N ASP A 41 -6.11 0.00 -2.09
CA ASP A 41 -6.19 -0.82 -3.30
C ASP A 41 -7.49 -0.57 -4.06
N LEU A 42 -8.62 -0.51 -3.35
CA LEU A 42 -9.91 -0.22 -3.96
C LEU A 42 -9.92 1.16 -4.62
N PHE A 43 -9.46 2.20 -3.91
CA PHE A 43 -9.36 3.55 -4.46
C PHE A 43 -8.39 3.62 -5.64
N SER A 44 -7.28 2.90 -5.59
CA SER A 44 -6.30 2.84 -6.67
C SER A 44 -6.91 2.25 -7.95
N ILE A 45 -7.70 1.20 -7.84
CA ILE A 45 -8.41 0.58 -8.98
C ILE A 45 -9.45 1.55 -9.55
N ILE A 46 -10.20 2.25 -8.70
CA ILE A 46 -11.18 3.25 -9.14
C ILE A 46 -10.49 4.39 -9.89
N ILE A 47 -9.40 4.92 -9.34
CA ILE A 47 -8.63 6.00 -9.97
C ILE A 47 -8.04 5.54 -11.30
N LEU A 48 -7.50 4.33 -11.35
CA LEU A 48 -7.00 3.74 -12.58
C LEU A 48 -8.09 3.64 -13.65
N GLY A 49 -9.26 3.16 -13.26
CA GLY A 49 -10.40 3.05 -14.17
C GLY A 49 -10.90 4.40 -14.70
N LEU A 50 -10.87 5.45 -13.86
CA LEU A 50 -11.38 6.77 -14.22
C LEU A 50 -10.36 7.62 -14.99
N PHE A 51 -9.09 7.59 -14.63
CA PHE A 51 -8.09 8.54 -15.12
C PHE A 51 -7.09 7.96 -16.11
N TYR A 52 -6.85 6.64 -16.08
CA TYR A 52 -5.80 5.99 -16.88
C TYR A 52 -6.33 5.03 -17.95
N SER A 53 -7.65 4.79 -18.00
CA SER A 53 -8.19 4.05 -19.14
C SER A 53 -8.19 4.98 -20.36
N SER A 54 -7.38 4.66 -21.35
CA SER A 54 -7.34 5.32 -22.66
C SER A 54 -8.70 5.15 -23.36
N GLY A 55 -9.59 6.13 -23.16
CA GLY A 55 -10.98 6.11 -23.57
C GLY A 55 -11.85 5.40 -22.55
N LEU A 56 -12.78 6.13 -21.95
CA LEU A 56 -13.86 5.60 -21.12
C LEU A 56 -14.72 4.66 -21.98
N SER A 57 -14.29 3.41 -22.15
CA SER A 57 -15.16 2.40 -22.70
C SER A 57 -16.26 2.15 -21.67
N PRO A 58 -17.53 2.40 -22.00
CA PRO A 58 -18.66 2.15 -21.09
C PRO A 58 -18.61 0.75 -20.50
N ILE A 59 -18.13 -0.23 -21.29
CA ILE A 59 -17.96 -1.62 -20.87
C ILE A 59 -17.01 -1.76 -19.68
N LYS A 60 -15.89 -1.03 -19.65
CA LYS A 60 -14.92 -1.07 -18.52
C LYS A 60 -15.52 -0.49 -17.25
N ILE A 61 -16.26 0.62 -17.36
CA ILE A 61 -16.96 1.21 -16.22
C ILE A 61 -18.01 0.27 -15.68
N PHE A 62 -18.88 -0.26 -16.58
CA PHE A 62 -19.92 -1.20 -16.18
C PHE A 62 -19.36 -2.50 -15.61
N SER A 63 -18.26 -3.04 -16.14
CA SER A 63 -17.63 -4.23 -15.57
C SER A 63 -17.05 -3.98 -14.17
N THR A 64 -16.35 -2.87 -13.97
CA THR A 64 -15.78 -2.52 -12.64
C THR A 64 -16.88 -2.26 -11.61
N VAL A 65 -17.86 -1.42 -11.97
CA VAL A 65 -19.02 -1.15 -11.10
C VAL A 65 -19.83 -2.44 -10.87
N GLY A 66 -19.99 -3.26 -11.89
CA GLY A 66 -20.69 -4.55 -11.80
C GLY A 66 -20.01 -5.52 -10.83
N VAL A 67 -18.69 -5.66 -10.89
CA VAL A 67 -17.93 -6.52 -9.97
C VAL A 67 -18.04 -6.02 -8.53
N VAL A 68 -17.88 -4.70 -8.32
CA VAL A 68 -18.02 -4.09 -7.00
C VAL A 68 -19.46 -4.25 -6.47
N ALA A 69 -20.46 -4.00 -7.32
CA ALA A 69 -21.87 -4.17 -6.95
C ALA A 69 -22.20 -5.63 -6.63
N ILE A 70 -21.72 -6.59 -7.43
CA ILE A 70 -21.87 -8.01 -7.14
C ILE A 70 -21.21 -8.36 -5.81
N ALA A 71 -19.99 -7.87 -5.54
CA ALA A 71 -19.30 -8.13 -4.28
C ALA A 71 -20.05 -7.55 -3.06
N LEU A 72 -20.65 -6.36 -3.21
CA LEU A 72 -21.45 -5.70 -2.15
C LEU A 72 -22.84 -6.33 -1.98
N LEU A 73 -23.46 -6.78 -3.06
CA LEU A 73 -24.79 -7.38 -3.06
C LEU A 73 -24.77 -8.89 -2.81
N MET A 74 -23.59 -9.52 -2.90
CA MET A 74 -23.46 -10.93 -2.53
C MET A 74 -23.78 -11.05 -1.03
N PRO A 75 -24.96 -11.64 -0.67
CA PRO A 75 -25.19 -12.01 0.71
C PRO A 75 -24.03 -12.92 1.10
N GLU A 76 -23.53 -12.78 2.34
CA GLU A 76 -22.53 -13.72 2.87
C GLU A 76 -22.96 -15.13 2.46
N ILE A 77 -22.29 -15.68 1.45
CA ILE A 77 -22.61 -17.02 1.00
C ILE A 77 -22.14 -17.91 2.14
N LYS A 78 -23.05 -18.24 3.06
CA LYS A 78 -22.85 -19.12 4.22
C LYS A 78 -22.20 -20.46 3.86
N ARG A 79 -22.08 -20.78 2.57
CA ARG A 79 -21.51 -22.04 2.04
C ARG A 79 -20.05 -21.92 1.59
N LEU A 80 -19.51 -20.73 1.37
CA LEU A 80 -18.08 -20.54 1.12
C LEU A 80 -17.47 -19.94 2.38
N PRO A 81 -16.73 -20.72 3.19
CA PRO A 81 -16.08 -20.20 4.37
C PRO A 81 -14.95 -19.26 3.92
N THR A 82 -15.26 -17.98 3.76
CA THR A 82 -14.33 -16.92 3.34
C THR A 82 -13.02 -17.01 4.12
N LYS A 83 -13.11 -17.31 5.42
CA LYS A 83 -11.93 -17.56 6.27
C LYS A 83 -11.05 -18.69 5.75
N ARG A 84 -11.66 -19.82 5.32
CA ARG A 84 -10.92 -20.97 4.80
C ARG A 84 -10.27 -20.65 3.46
N LEU A 85 -10.98 -19.91 2.60
CA LEU A 85 -10.47 -19.48 1.30
C LEU A 85 -9.26 -18.53 1.48
N ILE A 86 -9.37 -17.57 2.39
CA ILE A 86 -8.25 -16.67 2.76
C ILE A 86 -7.08 -17.50 3.28
N THR A 87 -7.30 -18.44 4.21
CA THR A 87 -6.24 -19.27 4.79
C THR A 87 -5.52 -20.11 3.74
N ILE A 88 -6.23 -20.60 2.71
CA ILE A 88 -5.63 -21.39 1.64
C ILE A 88 -4.91 -20.52 0.61
N LEU A 89 -5.51 -19.39 0.20
CA LEU A 89 -4.96 -18.54 -0.86
C LEU A 89 -3.85 -17.62 -0.39
N HIS A 90 -3.92 -17.14 0.85
CA HIS A 90 -2.96 -16.18 1.40
C HIS A 90 -1.50 -16.65 1.31
N PRO A 91 -1.12 -17.89 1.67
CA PRO A 91 0.26 -18.36 1.51
C PRO A 91 0.72 -18.35 0.05
N TRP A 92 -0.12 -18.78 -0.88
CA TRP A 92 0.20 -18.78 -2.30
C TRP A 92 0.41 -17.38 -2.85
N THR A 93 -0.46 -16.45 -2.44
CA THR A 93 -0.33 -15.05 -2.85
C THR A 93 0.94 -14.44 -2.24
N ALA A 94 1.15 -14.59 -0.94
CA ALA A 94 2.25 -13.94 -0.23
C ALA A 94 3.64 -14.51 -0.57
N PHE A 95 3.75 -15.86 -0.72
CA PHE A 95 5.05 -16.51 -0.86
C PHE A 95 5.39 -16.95 -2.29
N LEU A 96 4.43 -17.00 -3.19
CA LEU A 96 4.66 -17.40 -4.58
C LEU A 96 4.35 -16.28 -5.56
N ILE A 97 3.09 -15.78 -5.57
CA ILE A 97 2.65 -14.83 -6.59
C ILE A 97 3.38 -13.49 -6.45
N ILE A 98 3.39 -12.91 -5.24
CA ILE A 98 4.04 -11.61 -5.01
C ILE A 98 5.56 -11.65 -5.25
N PRO A 99 6.33 -12.64 -4.76
CA PRO A 99 7.75 -12.73 -5.08
C PRO A 99 8.04 -12.90 -6.58
N ILE A 100 7.28 -13.76 -7.28
CA ILE A 100 7.44 -13.94 -8.73
C ILE A 100 7.11 -12.64 -9.46
N PHE A 101 6.00 -11.99 -9.10
CA PHE A 101 5.62 -10.70 -9.68
C PHE A 101 6.70 -9.65 -9.43
N ALA A 102 7.23 -9.58 -8.21
CA ALA A 102 8.32 -8.66 -7.87
C ALA A 102 9.57 -8.93 -8.71
N LEU A 103 10.00 -10.19 -8.81
CA LEU A 103 11.17 -10.59 -9.61
C LEU A 103 11.00 -10.24 -11.09
N THR A 104 9.83 -10.46 -11.65
CA THR A 104 9.56 -10.19 -13.08
C THR A 104 9.44 -8.72 -13.41
N ASN A 105 8.95 -7.90 -12.47
CA ASN A 105 8.65 -6.49 -12.72
C ASN A 105 9.69 -5.51 -12.15
N ILE A 106 10.45 -5.90 -11.11
CA ILE A 106 11.51 -5.07 -10.54
C ILE A 106 12.81 -5.16 -11.33
N GLY A 107 12.93 -6.00 -12.34
CA GLY A 107 14.15 -6.21 -13.16
C GLY A 107 14.83 -4.92 -13.63
N VAL A 108 15.38 -4.16 -12.71
CA VAL A 108 16.16 -2.93 -12.93
C VAL A 108 17.59 -3.22 -12.56
N THR A 109 18.51 -2.94 -13.48
CA THR A 109 19.93 -2.87 -13.16
C THR A 109 20.17 -1.66 -12.28
N ILE A 110 20.40 -1.88 -10.99
CA ILE A 110 20.76 -0.79 -10.06
C ILE A 110 22.25 -0.48 -10.25
N GLU A 111 22.54 0.61 -10.92
CA GLU A 111 23.88 1.16 -10.96
C GLU A 111 24.11 2.02 -9.72
N TRP A 112 24.90 1.50 -8.80
CA TRP A 112 25.18 2.19 -7.53
C TRP A 112 25.81 3.56 -7.72
N SER A 113 26.57 3.77 -8.78
CA SER A 113 27.21 5.03 -9.15
C SER A 113 26.22 6.13 -9.53
N SER A 114 25.08 5.77 -10.10
CA SER A 114 24.04 6.71 -10.56
C SER A 114 22.84 6.82 -9.60
N LEU A 115 22.81 6.01 -8.53
CA LEU A 115 21.67 5.96 -7.61
C LEU A 115 21.33 7.32 -7.00
N ALA A 116 22.34 8.09 -6.58
CA ALA A 116 22.14 9.41 -6.03
C ALA A 116 21.55 10.38 -7.06
N GLN A 117 21.97 10.29 -8.31
CA GLN A 117 21.46 11.10 -9.41
C GLN A 117 20.01 10.72 -9.74
N THR A 118 19.71 9.43 -9.80
CA THR A 118 18.35 8.91 -10.03
C THR A 118 17.40 9.36 -8.92
N LEU A 119 17.81 9.27 -7.66
CA LEU A 119 16.99 9.71 -6.52
C LEU A 119 16.80 11.23 -6.48
N SER A 120 17.71 11.99 -7.08
CA SER A 120 17.59 13.44 -7.26
C SER A 120 16.66 13.80 -8.43
N ALA A 121 16.34 12.84 -9.29
CA ALA A 121 15.35 13.06 -10.35
C ALA A 121 13.98 13.39 -9.74
N PRO A 122 13.27 14.40 -10.28
CA PRO A 122 12.01 14.87 -9.68
C PRO A 122 10.96 13.79 -9.46
N VAL A 123 10.93 12.78 -10.34
CA VAL A 123 9.97 11.68 -10.30
C VAL A 123 10.30 10.70 -9.18
N ALA A 124 11.53 10.19 -9.15
CA ALA A 124 11.97 9.25 -8.11
C ALA A 124 11.93 9.88 -6.71
N GLY A 125 12.48 11.10 -6.58
CA GLY A 125 12.45 11.86 -5.33
C GLY A 125 11.01 12.15 -4.87
N GLY A 126 10.14 12.54 -5.78
CA GLY A 126 8.71 12.77 -5.50
C GLY A 126 8.01 11.51 -4.99
N ILE A 127 8.31 10.33 -5.54
CA ILE A 127 7.78 9.06 -5.07
C ILE A 127 8.27 8.73 -3.66
N VAL A 128 9.58 8.88 -3.40
CA VAL A 128 10.15 8.63 -2.07
C VAL A 128 9.52 9.55 -1.03
N ILE A 129 9.46 10.85 -1.28
CA ILE A 129 8.87 11.83 -0.36
C ILE A 129 7.37 11.55 -0.17
N GLY A 130 6.63 11.34 -1.25
CA GLY A 130 5.19 11.09 -1.20
C GLY A 130 4.85 9.82 -0.42
N ARG A 131 5.63 8.75 -0.57
CA ARG A 131 5.40 7.50 0.15
C ARG A 131 5.87 7.53 1.59
N VAL A 132 7.05 8.04 1.84
CA VAL A 132 7.62 8.05 3.20
C VAL A 132 6.94 9.12 4.04
N ILE A 133 7.03 10.37 3.63
CA ILE A 133 6.50 11.49 4.41
C ILE A 133 5.01 11.66 4.20
N GLY A 134 4.56 11.63 2.94
CA GLY A 134 3.16 11.84 2.58
C GLY A 134 2.22 10.82 3.21
N LYS A 135 2.59 9.54 3.23
CA LYS A 135 1.78 8.48 3.88
C LYS A 135 1.76 8.64 5.40
N ILE A 136 2.90 8.87 6.04
CA ILE A 136 2.96 9.08 7.50
C ILE A 136 2.08 10.25 7.91
N VAL A 137 2.33 11.42 7.30
CA VAL A 137 1.62 12.65 7.63
C VAL A 137 0.15 12.55 7.24
N GLY A 138 -0.13 12.11 6.02
CA GLY A 138 -1.51 12.02 5.50
C GLY A 138 -2.36 11.08 6.34
N ILE A 139 -1.94 9.84 6.54
CA ILE A 139 -2.71 8.84 7.30
C ILE A 139 -2.92 9.31 8.75
N THR A 140 -1.87 9.81 9.40
CA THR A 140 -1.98 10.26 10.80
C THR A 140 -2.87 11.49 10.93
N LEU A 141 -2.72 12.47 10.03
CA LEU A 141 -3.50 13.70 10.05
C LEU A 141 -4.97 13.43 9.78
N PHE A 142 -5.30 12.67 8.74
CA PHE A 142 -6.69 12.37 8.41
C PHE A 142 -7.34 11.46 9.46
N ALA A 143 -6.61 10.51 10.05
CA ALA A 143 -7.10 9.74 11.19
C ALA A 143 -7.39 10.64 12.40
N TRP A 144 -6.49 11.58 12.72
CA TRP A 144 -6.69 12.53 13.79
C TRP A 144 -7.90 13.44 13.54
N ILE A 145 -8.05 13.97 12.33
CA ILE A 145 -9.20 14.79 11.94
C ILE A 145 -10.49 13.97 12.10
N ALA A 146 -10.55 12.74 11.57
CA ALA A 146 -11.73 11.89 11.64
C ALA A 146 -12.18 11.62 13.09
N VAL A 147 -11.22 11.39 13.99
CA VAL A 147 -11.50 11.22 15.42
C VAL A 147 -11.99 12.52 16.03
N LYS A 148 -11.34 13.65 15.71
CA LYS A 148 -11.68 14.96 16.30
C LYS A 148 -13.08 15.45 15.91
N ILE A 149 -13.52 15.19 14.67
CA ILE A 149 -14.88 15.56 14.22
C ILE A 149 -15.95 14.51 14.59
N GLY A 150 -15.54 13.43 15.29
CA GLY A 150 -16.48 12.39 15.75
C GLY A 150 -16.92 11.41 14.67
N LEU A 151 -16.27 11.43 13.46
CA LEU A 151 -16.58 10.52 12.37
C LEU A 151 -16.05 9.10 12.63
N ALA A 152 -14.97 8.98 13.41
CA ALA A 152 -14.37 7.70 13.79
C ALA A 152 -14.05 7.67 15.29
N ARG A 153 -14.00 6.46 15.84
CA ARG A 153 -13.55 6.23 17.22
C ARG A 153 -12.22 5.48 17.17
N LYS A 154 -11.21 6.06 17.79
CA LYS A 154 -9.91 5.42 17.96
C LYS A 154 -10.02 4.46 19.17
N PRO A 155 -9.59 3.18 19.05
CA PRO A 155 -9.44 2.31 20.21
C PRO A 155 -8.52 2.94 21.26
N ASP A 156 -8.84 2.80 22.54
CA ASP A 156 -8.04 3.36 23.64
C ASP A 156 -6.63 2.75 23.70
N SER A 157 -6.50 1.50 23.24
CA SER A 157 -5.22 0.78 23.13
C SER A 157 -4.26 1.35 22.08
N LEU A 158 -4.74 2.19 21.12
CA LEU A 158 -3.90 2.74 20.08
C LEU A 158 -3.51 4.19 20.36
N SER A 159 -2.24 4.52 20.10
CA SER A 159 -1.73 5.89 20.08
C SER A 159 -1.66 6.43 18.65
N PHE A 160 -1.67 7.76 18.48
CA PHE A 160 -1.41 8.37 17.16
C PHE A 160 0.02 8.13 16.67
N ALA A 161 0.97 7.87 17.58
CA ALA A 161 2.32 7.48 17.22
C ALA A 161 2.37 6.09 16.57
N GLU A 162 1.55 5.13 17.04
CA GLU A 162 1.40 3.82 16.41
C GLU A 162 0.69 3.92 15.06
N ILE A 163 -0.31 4.81 14.93
CA ILE A 163 -0.95 5.11 13.65
C ILE A 163 0.09 5.69 12.65
N ALA A 164 0.98 6.56 13.12
CA ALA A 164 2.08 7.09 12.29
C ALA A 164 3.06 5.98 11.87
N GLY A 165 3.36 5.05 12.76
CA GLY A 165 4.15 3.85 12.45
C GLY A 165 3.47 2.94 11.41
N ALA A 166 2.15 2.73 11.52
CA ALA A 166 1.37 2.04 10.51
C ALA A 166 1.36 2.81 9.17
N GLY A 167 1.26 4.15 9.23
CA GLY A 167 1.38 5.02 8.07
C GLY A 167 2.73 4.89 7.36
N ALA A 168 3.82 4.74 8.13
CA ALA A 168 5.14 4.46 7.57
C ALA A 168 5.15 3.09 6.86
N LEU A 169 4.65 2.03 7.49
CA LEU A 169 4.53 0.71 6.84
C LEU A 169 3.62 0.74 5.61
N ALA A 170 2.57 1.55 5.60
CA ALA A 170 1.72 1.74 4.43
C ALA A 170 2.47 2.36 3.23
N GLY A 171 3.62 2.98 3.44
CA GLY A 171 4.53 3.39 2.38
C GLY A 171 5.20 2.24 1.63
N MET A 172 5.15 1.01 2.15
CA MET A 172 5.66 -0.18 1.49
C MET A 172 4.68 -0.64 0.40
N GLY A 173 4.87 -0.23 -0.82
CA GLY A 173 4.02 -0.64 -1.93
C GLY A 173 4.85 -0.73 -3.21
N LEU A 174 4.83 -1.88 -3.85
CA LEU A 174 5.56 -2.14 -5.09
C LEU A 174 4.61 -2.57 -6.20
N THR A 175 3.80 -3.59 -5.96
CA THR A 175 3.08 -4.33 -7.00
C THR A 175 2.08 -3.46 -7.78
N VAL A 176 1.09 -2.92 -7.10
CA VAL A 176 0.05 -2.08 -7.74
C VAL A 176 0.65 -0.77 -8.24
N SER A 177 1.66 -0.23 -7.57
CA SER A 177 2.34 1.00 -8.00
C SER A 177 3.13 0.83 -9.30
N LEU A 178 3.81 -0.30 -9.48
CA LEU A 178 4.46 -0.64 -10.74
C LEU A 178 3.45 -0.76 -11.87
N PHE A 179 2.34 -1.46 -11.60
CA PHE A 179 1.25 -1.60 -12.56
C PHE A 179 0.66 -0.24 -12.96
N LEU A 180 0.43 0.65 -11.98
CA LEU A 180 -0.02 2.03 -12.24
C LEU A 180 1.01 2.82 -13.07
N ALA A 181 2.30 2.68 -12.78
CA ALA A 181 3.36 3.36 -13.50
C ALA A 181 3.39 2.93 -14.97
N GLU A 182 3.34 1.63 -15.24
CA GLU A 182 3.35 1.08 -16.59
C GLU A 182 2.12 1.46 -17.41
N LEU A 183 0.96 1.64 -16.76
CA LEU A 183 -0.25 2.10 -17.44
C LEU A 183 -0.27 3.61 -17.66
N ALA A 184 0.32 4.38 -16.77
CA ALA A 184 0.26 5.84 -16.78
C ALA A 184 1.36 6.50 -17.62
N ILE A 185 2.48 5.81 -17.82
CA ILE A 185 3.71 6.38 -18.36
C ILE A 185 4.23 5.47 -19.48
N THR A 186 4.52 6.07 -20.61
CA THR A 186 5.04 5.37 -21.79
C THR A 186 6.56 5.45 -21.91
N ASP A 187 7.19 6.41 -21.22
CA ASP A 187 8.63 6.61 -21.25
C ASP A 187 9.34 5.61 -20.34
N GLN A 188 10.13 4.73 -20.93
CA GLN A 188 10.84 3.65 -20.24
C GLN A 188 11.92 4.17 -19.27
N ALA A 189 12.54 5.33 -19.56
CA ALA A 189 13.52 5.93 -18.67
C ALA A 189 12.84 6.42 -17.39
N VAL A 190 11.69 7.07 -17.52
CA VAL A 190 10.88 7.52 -16.37
C VAL A 190 10.35 6.32 -15.57
N ILE A 191 9.96 5.23 -16.22
CA ILE A 191 9.55 3.99 -15.54
C ILE A 191 10.71 3.41 -14.73
N ALA A 192 11.94 3.41 -15.26
CA ALA A 192 13.11 2.95 -14.53
C ALA A 192 13.36 3.79 -13.26
N ASP A 193 13.28 5.12 -13.36
CA ASP A 193 13.40 6.03 -12.21
C ASP A 193 12.30 5.75 -11.16
N ILE A 194 11.07 5.52 -11.59
CA ILE A 194 9.95 5.16 -10.72
C ILE A 194 10.24 3.84 -9.99
N LYS A 195 10.71 2.82 -10.68
CA LYS A 195 11.04 1.51 -10.10
C LYS A 195 12.06 1.65 -8.97
N ILE A 196 13.13 2.40 -9.22
CA ILE A 196 14.17 2.68 -8.22
C ILE A 196 13.57 3.46 -7.04
N GLY A 197 12.81 4.52 -7.31
CA GLY A 197 12.15 5.30 -6.29
C GLY A 197 11.19 4.47 -5.41
N LEU A 198 10.45 3.54 -6.00
CA LEU A 198 9.54 2.64 -5.28
C LEU A 198 10.28 1.66 -4.36
N VAL A 199 11.38 1.07 -4.84
CA VAL A 199 12.20 0.15 -4.03
C VAL A 199 12.82 0.88 -2.84
N VAL A 200 13.41 2.05 -3.08
CA VAL A 200 14.01 2.86 -2.02
C VAL A 200 12.94 3.33 -1.02
N ALA A 201 11.79 3.80 -1.52
CA ALA A 201 10.68 4.19 -0.64
C ALA A 201 10.19 3.03 0.22
N ALA A 202 10.07 1.82 -0.34
CA ALA A 202 9.64 0.64 0.39
C ALA A 202 10.62 0.27 1.50
N LEU A 203 11.92 0.28 1.22
CA LEU A 203 12.97 0.00 2.22
C LEU A 203 12.99 1.05 3.35
N VAL A 204 12.96 2.32 3.00
CA VAL A 204 12.94 3.41 3.98
C VAL A 204 11.67 3.36 4.82
N SER A 205 10.52 3.13 4.20
CA SER A 205 9.21 2.98 4.88
C SER A 205 9.20 1.79 5.84
N ALA A 206 9.78 0.66 5.45
CA ALA A 206 9.92 -0.52 6.31
C ALA A 206 10.75 -0.19 7.56
N ILE A 207 11.94 0.38 7.35
CA ILE A 207 12.85 0.72 8.45
C ILE A 207 12.19 1.72 9.40
N LEU A 208 11.64 2.82 8.87
CA LEU A 208 10.99 3.84 9.68
C LEU A 208 9.77 3.30 10.42
N GLY A 209 8.93 2.51 9.75
CA GLY A 209 7.76 1.90 10.37
C GLY A 209 8.12 0.96 11.52
N ILE A 210 9.12 0.09 11.31
CA ILE A 210 9.60 -0.82 12.35
C ILE A 210 10.21 -0.03 13.53
N LEU A 211 11.01 1.01 13.27
CA LEU A 211 11.62 1.82 14.32
C LEU A 211 10.57 2.60 15.12
N LEU A 212 9.60 3.23 14.44
CA LEU A 212 8.52 3.95 15.11
C LEU A 212 7.68 3.00 15.97
N LEU A 213 7.29 1.86 15.44
CA LEU A 213 6.48 0.90 16.19
C LEU A 213 7.26 0.26 17.35
N ARG A 214 8.55 -0.05 17.19
CA ARG A 214 9.38 -0.51 18.30
C ARG A 214 9.49 0.49 19.44
N LYS A 215 9.49 1.80 19.10
CA LYS A 215 9.63 2.88 20.09
C LYS A 215 8.31 3.16 20.82
N PHE A 216 7.18 3.10 20.12
CA PHE A 216 5.90 3.59 20.63
C PHE A 216 4.90 2.47 20.95
N SER A 217 5.08 1.26 20.42
CA SER A 217 4.26 0.13 20.82
C SER A 217 4.84 -0.48 22.10
N THR A 218 4.17 -0.22 23.21
CA THR A 218 4.45 -0.90 24.48
C THR A 218 3.86 -2.29 24.42
N ALA A 219 4.68 -3.31 24.75
CA ALA A 219 4.17 -4.65 24.99
C ALA A 219 3.03 -4.55 26.02
N GLN A 220 1.85 -5.00 25.65
CA GLN A 220 0.81 -5.26 26.63
C GLN A 220 1.22 -6.57 27.31
N ASP A 221 1.72 -6.45 28.58
CA ASP A 221 1.88 -7.55 29.50
C ASP A 221 0.52 -8.13 29.91
#